data_a4310c5cf7621dcfeb96f547cde981df
#
_entry.id   a4310c5cf7621dcfeb96f547cde981df
#
_cell.length_a   1.000
_cell.length_b   1.000
_cell.length_c   1.000
_cell.angle_alpha   90.00
_cell.angle_beta   90.00
_cell.angle_gamma   90.00
#
_symmetry.space_group_name_H-M   'P 1'
#
loop_
_entity.id
_entity.type
_entity.pdbx_description
1 polymer ?
#
loop_
_entity_poly.entity_id
_entity_poly.type
_entity_poly.pdbx_seq_one_letter_code
_entity_poly.pdbx_strand_id
1 'polypeptide(L)' 'AVDNNYQRKGIGSTLINHLTKQVQAMGINLITLEVRVSNTNAISFYKKHNFIEDAIRANYYSKPKPEDALLMSVRL' A
#
# COMPACT_ATOMS: atom_id res chain seq x y z
N ALA A 1 3.48 -0.85 -18.79
CA ALA A 1 2.56 -0.63 -17.67
C ALA A 1 1.61 -1.82 -17.54
N VAL A 2 1.25 -2.14 -16.31
CA VAL A 2 0.32 -3.22 -16.04
C VAL A 2 -1.10 -2.75 -16.32
N ASP A 3 -1.84 -3.57 -17.06
CA ASP A 3 -3.24 -3.30 -17.34
C ASP A 3 -4.05 -3.32 -16.04
N ASN A 4 -4.95 -2.36 -15.86
CA ASN A 4 -5.80 -2.30 -14.67
C ASN A 4 -6.63 -3.56 -14.46
N ASN A 5 -7.07 -4.19 -15.56
CA ASN A 5 -7.82 -5.44 -15.46
C ASN A 5 -6.99 -6.57 -14.86
N TYR A 6 -5.73 -6.63 -15.21
CA TYR A 6 -4.82 -7.62 -14.62
C TYR A 6 -4.63 -7.39 -13.15
N GLN A 7 -4.46 -6.13 -12.72
CA GLN A 7 -4.34 -5.81 -11.31
C GLN A 7 -5.57 -6.25 -10.53
N ARG A 8 -6.77 -5.99 -11.08
CA ARG A 8 -8.03 -6.40 -10.46
C ARG A 8 -8.19 -7.91 -10.41
N LYS A 9 -7.53 -8.63 -11.30
CA LYS A 9 -7.62 -10.10 -11.37
C LYS A 9 -6.56 -10.80 -10.54
N GLY A 10 -5.86 -10.08 -9.67
CA GLY A 10 -4.98 -10.69 -8.70
C GLY A 10 -3.49 -10.57 -8.99
N ILE A 11 -3.07 -9.94 -10.09
CA ILE A 11 -1.64 -9.76 -10.36
C ILE A 11 -1.00 -8.92 -9.28
N GLY A 12 -1.66 -7.83 -8.86
CA GLY A 12 -1.18 -7.00 -7.77
C GLY A 12 -1.05 -7.78 -6.47
N SER A 13 -2.02 -8.64 -6.17
CA SER A 13 -1.97 -9.49 -4.98
C SER A 13 -0.81 -10.48 -5.05
N THR A 14 -0.55 -11.07 -6.21
CA THR A 14 0.58 -11.97 -6.41
C THR A 14 1.90 -11.26 -6.18
N LEU A 15 2.04 -10.04 -6.69
CA LEU A 15 3.25 -9.25 -6.51
C LEU A 15 3.50 -8.90 -5.05
N ILE A 16 2.45 -8.47 -4.34
CA ILE A 16 2.61 -8.10 -2.93
C ILE A 16 2.93 -9.32 -2.07
N ASN A 17 2.34 -10.47 -2.37
CA ASN A 17 2.65 -11.71 -1.66
C ASN A 17 4.09 -12.13 -1.89
N HIS A 18 4.57 -12.02 -3.12
CA HIS A 18 5.94 -12.33 -3.46
C HIS A 18 6.92 -11.40 -2.73
N LEU A 19 6.64 -10.11 -2.74
CA LEU A 19 7.45 -9.12 -2.03
C LEU A 19 7.49 -9.42 -0.53
N THR A 20 6.34 -9.74 0.05
CA THR A 20 6.24 -10.06 1.47
C THR A 20 7.16 -11.24 1.82
N LYS A 21 7.14 -12.30 1.02
CA LYS A 21 8.00 -13.46 1.25
C LYS A 21 9.47 -13.10 1.13
N GLN A 22 9.84 -12.27 0.15
CA GLN A 22 11.22 -11.86 -0.02
C GLN A 22 11.73 -11.07 1.17
N VAL A 23 10.96 -10.09 1.65
CA VAL A 23 11.42 -9.27 2.78
C VAL A 23 11.43 -10.06 4.07
N GLN A 24 10.53 -11.03 4.24
CA GLN A 24 10.59 -11.93 5.40
C GLN A 24 11.87 -12.75 5.40
N ALA A 25 12.27 -13.24 4.24
CA ALA A 25 13.51 -14.00 4.10
C ALA A 25 14.74 -13.16 4.45
N MET A 26 14.64 -11.84 4.34
CA MET A 26 15.69 -10.89 4.70
C MET A 26 15.64 -10.50 6.17
N GLY A 27 14.73 -11.06 6.96
CA GLY A 27 14.56 -10.74 8.37
C GLY A 27 13.71 -9.51 8.64
N ILE A 28 13.07 -8.95 7.63
CA ILE A 28 12.18 -7.80 7.78
C ILE A 28 10.81 -8.31 8.20
N ASN A 29 10.25 -7.71 9.26
CA ASN A 29 8.95 -8.12 9.80
C ASN A 29 7.90 -7.02 9.80
N LEU A 30 8.17 -5.90 9.14
CA LEU A 30 7.25 -4.76 9.07
C LEU A 30 7.43 -4.05 7.74
N ILE A 31 6.32 -3.79 7.06
CA ILE A 31 6.30 -2.96 5.85
C ILE A 31 5.41 -1.76 6.13
N THR A 32 5.90 -0.57 5.81
CA THR A 32 5.13 0.67 5.93
C THR A 32 5.02 1.35 4.57
N LEU A 33 3.95 2.11 4.39
CA LEU A 33 3.75 2.86 3.15
C LEU A 33 2.92 4.11 3.42
N GLU A 34 2.95 5.04 2.47
CA GLU A 34 2.10 6.21 2.46
C GLU A 34 1.24 6.17 1.20
N VAL A 35 -0.01 6.59 1.34
CA VAL A 35 -0.96 6.64 0.22
C VAL A 35 -1.81 7.88 0.36
N ARG A 36 -2.16 8.52 -0.77
CA ARG A 36 -3.06 9.66 -0.73
C ARG A 36 -4.40 9.26 -0.15
N VAL A 37 -4.97 10.09 0.73
CA VAL A 37 -6.24 9.76 1.38
C VAL A 37 -7.38 9.61 0.35
N SER A 38 -7.27 10.26 -0.79
CA SER A 38 -8.28 10.15 -1.86
C SER A 38 -8.15 8.86 -2.68
N ASN A 39 -7.06 8.13 -2.55
CA ASN A 39 -6.81 6.92 -3.33
C ASN A 39 -7.49 5.72 -2.68
N THR A 40 -8.82 5.71 -2.73
CA THR A 40 -9.63 4.68 -2.04
C THR A 40 -9.39 3.29 -2.59
N ASN A 41 -9.09 3.16 -3.88
CA ASN A 41 -8.80 1.85 -4.48
C ASN A 41 -7.51 1.25 -3.89
N ALA A 42 -6.47 2.06 -3.76
CA ALA A 42 -5.21 1.59 -3.18
C ALA A 42 -5.39 1.24 -1.70
N ILE A 43 -6.10 2.09 -0.96
CA ILE A 43 -6.36 1.85 0.46
C ILE A 43 -7.11 0.53 0.65
N SER A 44 -8.14 0.28 -0.14
CA SER A 44 -8.90 -0.97 -0.08
C SER A 44 -8.02 -2.17 -0.42
N PHE A 45 -7.16 -2.03 -1.43
CA PHE A 45 -6.23 -3.08 -1.81
C PHE A 45 -5.29 -3.44 -0.66
N TYR A 46 -4.69 -2.44 -0.02
CA TYR A 46 -3.77 -2.70 1.08
C TYR A 46 -4.49 -3.29 2.29
N LYS A 47 -5.70 -2.82 2.62
CA LYS A 47 -6.49 -3.41 3.70
C LYS A 47 -6.80 -4.88 3.43
N LYS A 48 -7.07 -5.23 2.18
CA LYS A 48 -7.30 -6.62 1.79
C LYS A 48 -6.08 -7.49 2.07
N HIS A 49 -4.88 -6.90 2.06
CA HIS A 49 -3.63 -7.59 2.34
C HIS A 49 -3.14 -7.35 3.76
N ASN A 50 -4.06 -7.07 4.68
CA ASN A 50 -3.82 -6.97 6.11
C ASN A 50 -3.05 -5.72 6.55
N PHE A 51 -2.91 -4.74 5.68
CA PHE A 51 -2.38 -3.44 6.09
C PHE A 51 -3.40 -2.72 6.95
N ILE A 52 -2.93 -2.08 8.01
CA ILE A 52 -3.75 -1.30 8.90
C ILE A 52 -3.43 0.18 8.75
N GLU A 53 -4.40 1.03 9.10
CA GLU A 53 -4.20 2.48 9.10
C GLU A 53 -3.51 2.87 10.39
N ASP A 54 -2.35 3.54 10.29
CA ASP A 54 -1.59 3.95 11.46
C ASP A 54 -1.85 5.40 11.84
N ALA A 55 -1.79 6.32 10.86
CA ALA A 55 -1.90 7.74 11.11
C ALA A 55 -2.18 8.50 9.81
N ILE A 56 -2.53 9.77 9.94
CA ILE A 56 -2.66 10.67 8.80
C ILE A 56 -1.59 11.74 8.93
N ARG A 57 -0.84 11.96 7.85
CA ARG A 57 0.18 13.00 7.78
C ARG A 57 -0.37 14.14 6.93
N ALA A 58 -0.67 15.27 7.57
CA ALA A 58 -1.31 16.39 6.90
C ALA A 58 -0.38 17.01 5.87
N ASN A 59 -0.95 17.37 4.71
CA ASN A 59 -0.27 18.08 3.64
C ASN A 59 1.03 17.41 3.18
N TYR A 60 1.07 16.09 3.21
CA TYR A 60 2.25 15.34 2.82
C TYR A 60 2.55 15.47 1.32
N TYR A 61 1.51 15.42 0.49
CA TYR A 61 1.63 15.61 -0.95
C TYR A 61 1.34 17.06 -1.29
N SER A 62 2.17 17.67 -2.14
CA SER A 62 1.99 19.05 -2.54
C SER A 62 1.46 19.19 -3.97
N LYS A 63 1.66 18.20 -4.80
CA LYS A 63 1.25 18.24 -6.22
C LYS A 63 0.45 17.01 -6.58
N PRO A 64 -0.52 17.11 -7.48
CA PRO A 64 -0.95 18.32 -8.22
C PRO A 64 -1.65 19.35 -7.32
N LYS A 65 -2.10 18.94 -6.14
CA LYS A 65 -2.69 19.84 -5.13
C LYS A 65 -2.39 19.25 -3.74
N PRO A 66 -2.41 20.08 -2.69
CA PRO A 66 -2.14 19.60 -1.34
C PRO A 66 -3.11 18.50 -0.94
N GLU A 67 -2.57 17.46 -0.35
CA GLU A 67 -3.37 16.33 0.11
C GLU A 67 -2.66 15.61 1.25
N ASP A 68 -3.45 15.07 2.18
CA ASP A 68 -2.92 14.29 3.28
C ASP A 68 -2.49 12.90 2.81
N ALA A 69 -1.57 12.32 3.53
CA ALA A 69 -1.17 10.94 3.35
C ALA A 69 -1.74 10.07 4.46
N LEU A 70 -2.27 8.91 4.08
CA LEU A 70 -2.61 7.87 5.04
C LEU A 70 -1.39 6.96 5.20
N LEU A 71 -0.92 6.81 6.42
CA LEU A 71 0.19 5.91 6.72
C LEU A 71 -0.37 4.55 7.09
N MET A 72 0.13 3.53 6.42
CA MET A 72 -0.34 2.16 6.62
C MET A 72 0.84 1.23 6.86
N SER A 73 0.59 0.15 7.59
CA SER A 73 1.62 -0.84 7.85
C SER A 73 1.04 -2.24 7.94
N VAL A 74 1.89 -3.23 7.72
CA VAL A 74 1.56 -4.64 7.93
C VAL A 74 2.73 -5.31 8.64
N ARG A 75 2.42 -6.10 9.67
CA ARG A 75 3.39 -6.96 10.32
C ARG A 75 3.42 -8.32 9.62
N LEU A 76 4.60 -8.79 9.38
CA LEU A 76 4.81 -10.06 8.68
C LEU A 76 5.02 -11.21 9.64
#